data_e8027f865079b59a254cd4b6ccf9939b
#
_entry.id   e8027f865079b59a254cd4b6ccf9939b
#
_cell.length_a   1.000
_cell.length_b   1.000
_cell.length_c   1.000
_cell.angle_alpha   90.00
_cell.angle_beta   90.00
_cell.angle_gamma   90.00
#
_symmetry.space_group_name_H-M   'P 1'
#
loop_
_entity.id
_entity.type
_entity.pdbx_description
1 polymer ?
#
loop_
_entity_poly.entity_id
_entity_poly.type
_entity_poly.pdbx_seq_one_letter_code
_entity_poly.pdbx_strand_id
1 'polypeptide(L)'
;MRSMPILLSILISTTILVLAFTSNSNNNYNVPVKVRYQELSKPLQKQIDCLAENIYYEAGHESQEGKVAVALVTLNRLSTGFYGSDICGVVKQKTNGICQFSWVCATNSLTNVHNLLYNDIRQLAVNIVMNYDIIRDVTHGATYYHADYVNPNWGLPKTTQIGRHIFYKNHRDVANINKEIKL
;
A
#
# COMPACT_ATOMS: atom_id res chain seq x y z
N MET A 1 73.10 -55.95 -22.51
CA MET A 1 72.86 -54.61 -21.98
C MET A 1 71.67 -54.01 -22.69
N ARG A 2 70.49 -54.06 -22.11
CA ARG A 2 69.28 -53.48 -22.63
C ARG A 2 68.64 -52.62 -21.56
N SER A 3 68.63 -51.30 -21.77
CA SER A 3 67.98 -50.34 -20.94
C SER A 3 66.46 -50.33 -21.21
N MET A 4 65.66 -50.57 -20.17
CA MET A 4 64.20 -50.37 -20.19
C MET A 4 63.90 -48.89 -19.90
N PRO A 5 63.04 -48.26 -20.65
CA PRO A 5 62.56 -46.92 -20.28
C PRO A 5 61.45 -47.05 -19.26
N ILE A 6 61.55 -46.23 -18.23
CA ILE A 6 60.57 -46.09 -17.19
C ILE A 6 59.37 -45.25 -17.78
N LEU A 7 58.22 -45.88 -17.92
CA LEU A 7 56.99 -45.17 -18.23
C LEU A 7 56.46 -44.40 -17.01
N LEU A 8 56.65 -43.10 -17.04
CA LEU A 8 56.09 -42.22 -16.06
C LEU A 8 54.63 -41.99 -16.38
N SER A 9 53.72 -42.69 -15.69
CA SER A 9 52.27 -42.46 -15.81
C SER A 9 51.88 -41.19 -15.04
N ILE A 10 51.64 -40.13 -15.76
CA ILE A 10 51.09 -38.89 -15.20
C ILE A 10 49.61 -39.12 -14.98
N LEU A 11 49.20 -39.38 -13.73
CA LEU A 11 47.83 -39.34 -13.29
C LEU A 11 47.40 -37.86 -13.22
N ILE A 12 46.72 -37.38 -14.28
CA ILE A 12 46.06 -36.10 -14.26
C ILE A 12 44.77 -36.27 -13.45
N SER A 13 44.87 -35.92 -12.18
CA SER A 13 43.70 -35.76 -11.31
C SER A 13 42.93 -34.52 -11.74
N THR A 14 41.89 -34.69 -12.53
CA THR A 14 40.91 -33.63 -12.81
C THR A 14 40.03 -33.44 -11.60
N THR A 15 40.46 -32.58 -10.69
CA THR A 15 39.58 -32.03 -9.66
C THR A 15 38.54 -31.17 -10.34
N ILE A 16 37.35 -31.72 -10.55
CA ILE A 16 36.16 -30.97 -10.93
C ILE A 16 35.81 -30.09 -9.75
N LEU A 17 36.23 -28.83 -9.81
CA LEU A 17 35.78 -27.79 -8.91
C LEU A 17 34.30 -27.50 -9.22
N VAL A 18 33.40 -28.21 -8.55
CA VAL A 18 31.96 -27.87 -8.56
C VAL A 18 31.84 -26.58 -7.77
N LEU A 19 31.85 -25.44 -8.49
CA LEU A 19 31.41 -24.17 -7.94
C LEU A 19 29.91 -24.32 -7.67
N ALA A 20 29.58 -24.70 -6.42
CA ALA A 20 28.23 -24.56 -5.91
C ALA A 20 27.92 -23.06 -5.88
N PHE A 21 27.27 -22.60 -6.94
CA PHE A 21 26.54 -21.32 -6.87
C PHE A 21 25.42 -21.50 -5.86
N THR A 22 25.73 -21.29 -4.58
CA THR A 22 24.72 -21.01 -3.60
C THR A 22 24.12 -19.67 -3.98
N SER A 23 23.04 -19.71 -4.77
CA SER A 23 22.17 -18.57 -4.97
C SER A 23 21.60 -18.21 -3.60
N ASN A 24 22.26 -17.29 -2.90
CA ASN A 24 21.77 -16.69 -1.68
C ASN A 24 20.62 -15.76 -2.05
N SER A 25 19.43 -16.36 -2.26
CA SER A 25 18.19 -15.67 -2.70
C SER A 25 17.49 -14.98 -1.52
N ASN A 26 18.21 -14.56 -0.48
CA ASN A 26 17.65 -13.88 0.68
C ASN A 26 17.88 -12.36 0.67
N ASN A 27 18.17 -11.77 -0.47
CA ASN A 27 18.08 -10.32 -0.62
C ASN A 27 16.68 -9.97 -1.13
N ASN A 28 15.67 -10.10 -0.28
CA ASN A 28 14.42 -9.36 -0.44
C ASN A 28 14.70 -7.85 -0.26
N TYR A 29 15.38 -7.27 -1.23
CA TYR A 29 15.32 -5.82 -1.40
C TYR A 29 13.89 -5.54 -1.86
N ASN A 30 13.08 -4.99 -0.96
CA ASN A 30 11.76 -4.46 -1.29
C ASN A 30 11.95 -3.25 -2.21
N VAL A 31 12.19 -3.52 -3.48
CA VAL A 31 12.28 -2.48 -4.51
C VAL A 31 10.86 -2.01 -4.82
N PRO A 32 10.59 -0.69 -4.78
CA PRO A 32 9.28 -0.19 -5.09
C PRO A 32 8.80 -0.66 -6.46
N VAL A 33 7.63 -1.27 -6.50
CA VAL A 33 7.01 -1.74 -7.74
C VAL A 33 6.50 -0.53 -8.52
N LYS A 34 6.95 -0.35 -9.76
CA LYS A 34 6.44 0.66 -10.68
C LYS A 34 5.49 0.00 -11.67
N VAL A 35 4.19 0.27 -11.52
CA VAL A 35 3.14 -0.20 -12.41
C VAL A 35 2.29 0.99 -12.83
N ARG A 36 1.87 1.02 -14.11
CA ARG A 36 0.91 2.01 -14.58
C ARG A 36 -0.51 1.48 -14.37
N TYR A 37 -1.44 2.38 -14.09
CA TYR A 37 -2.85 2.02 -13.90
C TYR A 37 -3.40 1.12 -15.01
N GLN A 38 -3.04 1.38 -16.28
CA GLN A 38 -3.54 0.64 -17.45
C GLN A 38 -3.03 -0.81 -17.49
N GLU A 39 -1.96 -1.13 -16.77
CA GLU A 39 -1.37 -2.48 -16.71
C GLU A 39 -2.05 -3.37 -15.68
N LEU A 40 -2.89 -2.80 -14.82
CA LEU A 40 -3.60 -3.53 -13.79
C LEU A 40 -4.80 -4.30 -14.36
N SER A 41 -5.16 -5.41 -13.70
CA SER A 41 -6.40 -6.13 -13.99
C SER A 41 -7.63 -5.26 -13.72
N LYS A 42 -8.74 -5.49 -14.42
CA LYS A 42 -9.98 -4.71 -14.24
C LYS A 42 -10.52 -4.73 -12.79
N PRO A 43 -10.51 -5.85 -12.06
CA PRO A 43 -10.88 -5.84 -10.65
C PRO A 43 -10.02 -4.91 -9.82
N LEU A 44 -8.68 -4.94 -10.01
CA LEU A 44 -7.76 -4.08 -9.27
C LEU A 44 -7.89 -2.61 -9.68
N GLN A 45 -8.09 -2.30 -10.97
CA GLN A 45 -8.40 -0.95 -11.42
C GLN A 45 -9.61 -0.36 -10.67
N LYS A 46 -10.68 -1.15 -10.48
CA LYS A 46 -11.86 -0.74 -9.71
C LYS A 46 -11.52 -0.38 -8.25
N GLN A 47 -10.66 -1.17 -7.60
CA GLN A 47 -10.23 -0.89 -6.23
C GLN A 47 -9.38 0.39 -6.16
N ILE A 48 -8.48 0.56 -7.13
CA ILE A 48 -7.66 1.78 -7.26
C ILE A 48 -8.55 3.01 -7.50
N ASP A 49 -9.57 2.90 -8.34
CA ASP A 49 -10.49 4.02 -8.61
C ASP A 49 -11.23 4.44 -7.33
N CYS A 50 -11.71 3.49 -6.52
CA CYS A 50 -12.33 3.81 -5.22
C CYS A 50 -11.36 4.55 -4.29
N LEU A 51 -10.09 4.13 -4.21
CA LEU A 51 -9.09 4.81 -3.39
C LEU A 51 -8.76 6.20 -3.95
N ALA A 52 -8.62 6.31 -5.27
CA ALA A 52 -8.34 7.58 -5.94
C ALA A 52 -9.48 8.59 -5.76
N GLU A 53 -10.73 8.15 -5.86
CA GLU A 53 -11.90 8.97 -5.55
C GLU A 53 -11.84 9.48 -4.11
N ASN A 54 -11.54 8.61 -3.15
CA ASN A 54 -11.44 9.01 -1.76
C ASN A 54 -10.33 10.04 -1.53
N ILE A 55 -9.13 9.81 -2.06
CA ILE A 55 -8.04 10.80 -1.98
C ILE A 55 -8.43 12.12 -2.63
N TYR A 56 -9.09 12.07 -3.78
CA TYR A 56 -9.48 13.27 -4.54
C TYR A 56 -10.44 14.16 -3.76
N TYR A 57 -11.49 13.59 -3.19
CA TYR A 57 -12.50 14.35 -2.47
C TYR A 57 -12.05 14.78 -1.07
N GLU A 58 -11.27 13.96 -0.38
CA GLU A 58 -10.84 14.24 1.00
C GLU A 58 -9.56 15.07 1.07
N ALA A 59 -8.63 14.87 0.14
CA ALA A 59 -7.29 15.45 0.21
C ALA A 59 -6.75 15.96 -1.13
N GLY A 60 -7.59 16.18 -2.14
CA GLY A 60 -7.15 16.55 -3.49
C GLY A 60 -6.26 17.78 -3.54
N HIS A 61 -6.48 18.75 -2.64
CA HIS A 61 -5.70 19.99 -2.53
C HIS A 61 -4.62 19.97 -1.42
N GLU A 62 -4.52 18.87 -0.67
CA GLU A 62 -3.48 18.69 0.33
C GLU A 62 -2.10 18.42 -0.31
N SER A 63 -1.06 18.49 0.52
CA SER A 63 0.28 18.06 0.13
C SER A 63 0.29 16.59 -0.31
N GLN A 64 1.37 16.16 -0.96
CA GLN A 64 1.56 14.75 -1.32
C GLN A 64 1.48 13.84 -0.08
N GLU A 65 2.08 14.26 1.04
CA GLU A 65 2.03 13.52 2.30
C GLU A 65 0.60 13.45 2.87
N GLY A 66 -0.19 14.52 2.77
CA GLY A 66 -1.60 14.54 3.17
C GLY A 66 -2.45 13.57 2.35
N LYS A 67 -2.23 13.50 1.02
CA LYS A 67 -2.88 12.52 0.14
C LYS A 67 -2.53 11.08 0.51
N VAL A 68 -1.23 10.82 0.78
CA VAL A 68 -0.76 9.51 1.25
C VAL A 68 -1.39 9.15 2.58
N ALA A 69 -1.46 10.09 3.52
CA ALA A 69 -2.04 9.86 4.84
C ALA A 69 -3.53 9.45 4.76
N VAL A 70 -4.34 10.12 3.95
CA VAL A 70 -5.75 9.75 3.73
C VAL A 70 -5.88 8.36 3.10
N ALA A 71 -5.03 8.03 2.11
CA ALA A 71 -5.00 6.70 1.53
C ALA A 71 -4.66 5.62 2.57
N LEU A 72 -3.65 5.88 3.41
CA LEU A 72 -3.21 4.94 4.45
C LEU A 72 -4.31 4.69 5.49
N VAL A 73 -5.10 5.71 5.88
CA VAL A 73 -6.26 5.47 6.75
C VAL A 73 -7.25 4.50 6.11
N THR A 74 -7.51 4.61 4.81
CA THR A 74 -8.39 3.67 4.10
C THR A 74 -7.82 2.25 4.13
N LEU A 75 -6.52 2.07 3.90
CA LEU A 75 -5.85 0.78 3.94
C LEU A 75 -5.73 0.23 5.37
N ASN A 76 -5.48 1.07 6.36
CA ASN A 76 -5.51 0.69 7.78
C ASN A 76 -6.89 0.17 8.19
N ARG A 77 -7.97 0.83 7.76
CA ARG A 77 -9.34 0.35 7.97
C ARG A 77 -9.55 -1.01 7.32
N LEU A 78 -9.10 -1.20 6.08
CA LEU A 78 -9.19 -2.48 5.39
C LEU A 78 -8.47 -3.58 6.17
N SER A 79 -7.26 -3.32 6.66
CA SER A 79 -6.45 -4.30 7.41
C SER A 79 -7.10 -4.75 8.72
N THR A 80 -7.95 -3.93 9.33
CA THR A 80 -8.69 -4.32 10.54
C THR A 80 -9.81 -5.32 10.25
N GLY A 81 -10.35 -5.34 9.03
CA GLY A 81 -11.49 -6.15 8.61
C GLY A 81 -12.85 -5.68 9.15
N PHE A 82 -12.92 -4.57 9.92
CA PHE A 82 -14.19 -4.08 10.49
C PHE A 82 -14.95 -3.13 9.54
N TYR A 83 -14.25 -2.46 8.63
CA TYR A 83 -14.82 -1.38 7.83
C TYR A 83 -15.23 -1.83 6.43
N GLY A 84 -14.75 -2.98 5.98
CA GLY A 84 -15.04 -3.56 4.67
C GLY A 84 -14.12 -4.71 4.33
N SER A 85 -14.46 -5.47 3.31
CA SER A 85 -13.67 -6.62 2.83
C SER A 85 -12.71 -6.26 1.69
N ASP A 86 -12.87 -5.08 1.10
CA ASP A 86 -12.03 -4.53 0.04
C ASP A 86 -12.01 -2.99 0.12
N ILE A 87 -11.17 -2.35 -0.69
CA ILE A 87 -11.00 -0.88 -0.67
C ILE A 87 -12.33 -0.18 -0.97
N CYS A 88 -13.06 -0.63 -1.99
CA CYS A 88 -14.35 -0.05 -2.33
C CYS A 88 -15.38 -0.20 -1.21
N GLY A 89 -15.37 -1.34 -0.51
CA GLY A 89 -16.21 -1.59 0.65
C GLY A 89 -15.93 -0.61 1.79
N VAL A 90 -14.65 -0.37 2.09
CA VAL A 90 -14.24 0.64 3.09
C VAL A 90 -14.67 2.05 2.69
N VAL A 91 -14.40 2.44 1.44
CA VAL A 91 -14.73 3.80 0.96
C VAL A 91 -16.24 4.04 0.92
N LYS A 92 -17.01 3.04 0.48
CA LYS A 92 -18.47 3.15 0.32
C LYS A 92 -19.25 2.69 1.55
N GLN A 93 -18.58 2.45 2.68
CA GLN A 93 -19.21 2.01 3.91
C GLN A 93 -20.30 2.99 4.35
N LYS A 94 -21.45 2.43 4.76
CA LYS A 94 -22.57 3.15 5.39
C LYS A 94 -22.95 2.47 6.70
N THR A 95 -23.20 3.29 7.72
CA THR A 95 -23.71 2.80 9.01
C THR A 95 -24.98 3.59 9.34
N ASN A 96 -26.10 2.91 9.51
CA ASN A 96 -27.40 3.53 9.75
C ASN A 96 -27.77 4.61 8.69
N GLY A 97 -27.45 4.36 7.43
CA GLY A 97 -27.71 5.30 6.32
C GLY A 97 -26.70 6.44 6.18
N ILE A 98 -25.76 6.59 7.11
CA ILE A 98 -24.72 7.63 7.08
C ILE A 98 -23.48 7.09 6.39
N CYS A 99 -22.99 7.79 5.35
CA CYS A 99 -21.76 7.43 4.66
C CYS A 99 -20.54 7.74 5.54
N GLN A 100 -19.58 6.82 5.55
CA GLN A 100 -18.31 7.02 6.25
C GLN A 100 -17.54 8.23 5.70
N PHE A 101 -17.55 8.41 4.40
CA PHE A 101 -17.08 9.60 3.71
C PHE A 101 -18.30 10.36 3.16
N SER A 102 -18.46 11.61 3.57
CA SER A 102 -19.66 12.40 3.29
C SER A 102 -19.91 12.57 1.78
N TRP A 103 -18.87 12.70 0.99
CA TRP A 103 -18.95 12.86 -0.46
C TRP A 103 -19.63 11.66 -1.15
N VAL A 104 -19.50 10.44 -0.61
CA VAL A 104 -20.15 9.22 -1.17
C VAL A 104 -21.68 9.34 -1.18
N CYS A 105 -22.24 10.03 -0.20
CA CYS A 105 -23.69 10.28 -0.12
C CYS A 105 -24.11 11.58 -0.83
N ALA A 106 -23.18 12.52 -1.01
CA ALA A 106 -23.47 13.86 -1.54
C ALA A 106 -23.32 13.97 -3.06
N THR A 107 -22.47 13.12 -3.67
CA THR A 107 -22.14 13.24 -5.10
C THR A 107 -22.93 12.25 -5.94
N ASN A 108 -23.57 12.77 -6.96
CA ASN A 108 -24.25 11.94 -7.97
C ASN A 108 -23.30 11.46 -9.08
N SER A 109 -22.03 11.77 -9.07
CA SER A 109 -21.00 11.26 -10.01
C SER A 109 -19.78 12.17 -10.10
N LEU A 110 -18.67 11.61 -10.60
CA LEU A 110 -17.43 12.29 -10.99
C LEU A 110 -17.56 13.31 -12.14
N THR A 111 -18.74 13.91 -12.35
CA THR A 111 -19.03 14.77 -13.52
C THR A 111 -18.20 16.05 -13.59
N ASN A 112 -17.55 16.47 -12.49
CA ASN A 112 -16.74 17.69 -12.40
C ASN A 112 -15.31 17.44 -11.93
N VAL A 113 -14.74 16.26 -12.21
CA VAL A 113 -13.37 15.94 -11.80
C VAL A 113 -12.38 16.65 -12.71
N HIS A 114 -11.41 17.35 -12.11
CA HIS A 114 -10.28 17.89 -12.86
C HIS A 114 -9.41 16.73 -13.36
N ASN A 115 -9.51 16.38 -14.64
CA ASN A 115 -8.96 15.15 -15.22
C ASN A 115 -7.45 14.96 -14.97
N LEU A 116 -6.65 16.03 -15.02
CA LEU A 116 -5.19 15.92 -14.78
C LEU A 116 -4.90 15.58 -13.32
N LEU A 117 -5.47 16.34 -12.38
CA LEU A 117 -5.30 16.09 -10.94
C LEU A 117 -5.79 14.69 -10.55
N TYR A 118 -6.93 14.27 -11.08
CA TYR A 118 -7.46 12.93 -10.79
C TYR A 118 -6.56 11.82 -11.33
N ASN A 119 -6.00 11.98 -12.53
CA ASN A 119 -5.08 11.00 -13.10
C ASN A 119 -3.80 10.88 -12.27
N ASP A 120 -3.25 11.99 -11.78
CA ASP A 120 -2.09 11.99 -10.88
C ASP A 120 -2.40 11.30 -9.55
N ILE A 121 -3.57 11.59 -8.97
CA ILE A 121 -4.05 10.93 -7.74
C ILE A 121 -4.28 9.44 -7.98
N ARG A 122 -4.84 9.04 -9.12
CA ARG A 122 -5.05 7.64 -9.46
C ARG A 122 -3.72 6.88 -9.58
N GLN A 123 -2.71 7.48 -10.21
CA GLN A 123 -1.38 6.87 -10.24
C GLN A 123 -0.72 6.84 -8.85
N LEU A 124 -0.97 7.85 -8.02
CA LEU A 124 -0.56 7.82 -6.61
C LEU A 124 -1.21 6.64 -5.86
N ALA A 125 -2.52 6.43 -6.05
CA ALA A 125 -3.24 5.29 -5.45
C ALA A 125 -2.64 3.95 -5.90
N VAL A 126 -2.30 3.80 -7.20
CA VAL A 126 -1.56 2.62 -7.70
C VAL A 126 -0.26 2.43 -6.92
N ASN A 127 0.56 3.48 -6.82
CA ASN A 127 1.86 3.40 -6.16
C ASN A 127 1.73 3.00 -4.68
N ILE A 128 0.72 3.53 -3.99
CA ILE A 128 0.47 3.21 -2.57
C ILE A 128 0.04 1.75 -2.42
N VAL A 129 -0.94 1.30 -3.19
CA VAL A 129 -1.48 -0.06 -3.09
C VAL A 129 -0.43 -1.11 -3.46
N MET A 130 0.30 -0.89 -4.56
CA MET A 130 1.31 -1.85 -5.03
C MET A 130 2.56 -1.92 -4.15
N ASN A 131 2.75 -0.95 -3.26
CA ASN A 131 3.91 -0.88 -2.37
C ASN A 131 3.50 -0.79 -0.89
N TYR A 132 2.28 -1.18 -0.56
CA TYR A 132 1.73 -1.02 0.80
C TYR A 132 2.62 -1.62 1.88
N ASP A 133 3.19 -2.80 1.64
CA ASP A 133 4.02 -3.52 2.62
C ASP A 133 5.36 -2.84 2.93
N ILE A 134 5.80 -1.91 2.07
CA ILE A 134 7.07 -1.20 2.21
C ILE A 134 6.90 0.30 2.48
N ILE A 135 5.69 0.83 2.33
CA ILE A 135 5.40 2.23 2.62
C ILE A 135 5.37 2.43 4.14
N ARG A 136 6.16 3.40 4.62
CA ARG A 136 6.06 3.82 6.00
C ARG A 136 4.68 4.46 6.25
N ASP A 137 3.94 3.93 7.21
CA ASP A 137 2.68 4.54 7.63
C ASP A 137 2.93 5.84 8.44
N VAL A 138 2.80 6.97 7.75
CA VAL A 138 2.95 8.31 8.34
C VAL A 138 1.82 8.66 9.31
N THR A 139 0.72 7.88 9.31
CA THR A 139 -0.42 8.09 10.20
C THR A 139 -0.32 7.30 11.51
N HIS A 140 0.70 6.42 11.63
CA HIS A 140 0.93 5.54 12.79
C HIS A 140 -0.25 4.61 13.11
N GLY A 141 -0.88 4.05 12.07
CA GLY A 141 -1.99 3.13 12.19
C GLY A 141 -3.33 3.83 12.46
N ALA A 142 -3.47 5.09 12.08
CA ALA A 142 -4.73 5.81 12.26
C ALA A 142 -5.84 5.19 11.40
N THR A 143 -7.04 5.12 11.98
CA THR A 143 -8.28 4.70 11.31
C THR A 143 -9.34 5.80 11.29
N TYR A 144 -9.06 6.94 11.95
CA TYR A 144 -9.90 8.13 11.99
C TYR A 144 -9.10 9.38 11.68
N TYR A 145 -9.73 10.35 11.07
CA TYR A 145 -9.22 11.71 10.96
C TYR A 145 -10.38 12.71 10.83
N HIS A 146 -10.08 13.96 11.12
CA HIS A 146 -10.95 15.11 10.83
C HIS A 146 -10.12 16.33 10.46
N ALA A 147 -10.76 17.30 9.83
CA ALA A 147 -10.11 18.57 9.52
C ALA A 147 -9.83 19.38 10.82
N ASP A 148 -8.73 20.13 10.83
CA ASP A 148 -8.23 20.90 11.99
C ASP A 148 -9.24 21.91 12.57
N TYR A 149 -10.22 22.34 11.79
CA TYR A 149 -11.28 23.25 12.19
C TYR A 149 -12.54 22.56 12.75
N VAL A 150 -12.52 21.24 12.85
CA VAL A 150 -13.61 20.43 13.42
C VAL A 150 -13.16 19.84 14.75
N ASN A 151 -14.07 19.72 15.72
CA ASN A 151 -13.79 19.05 16.99
C ASN A 151 -14.89 18.03 17.31
N PRO A 152 -14.75 16.78 16.84
CA PRO A 152 -15.77 15.74 17.02
C PRO A 152 -15.81 15.13 18.43
N ASN A 153 -14.87 15.49 19.30
CA ASN A 153 -14.77 15.02 20.70
C ASN A 153 -14.88 13.48 20.86
N TRP A 154 -14.16 12.74 20.01
CA TRP A 154 -14.22 11.26 20.02
C TRP A 154 -13.54 10.60 21.21
N GLY A 155 -12.71 11.33 21.95
CA GLY A 155 -11.91 10.75 23.05
C GLY A 155 -10.87 9.73 22.57
N LEU A 156 -10.54 9.71 21.28
CA LEU A 156 -9.54 8.82 20.71
C LEU A 156 -8.13 9.42 20.84
N PRO A 157 -7.09 8.58 21.03
CA PRO A 157 -5.71 9.07 21.04
C PRO A 157 -5.32 9.61 19.66
N LYS A 158 -4.83 10.87 19.66
CA LYS A 158 -4.22 11.50 18.49
C LYS A 158 -2.89 10.81 18.16
N THR A 159 -2.68 10.51 16.90
CA THR A 159 -1.43 9.91 16.41
C THR A 159 -0.50 10.93 15.77
N THR A 160 -1.04 11.78 14.91
CA THR A 160 -0.29 12.82 14.19
C THR A 160 -1.22 13.90 13.64
N GLN A 161 -0.62 14.94 13.08
CA GLN A 161 -1.29 15.91 12.24
C GLN A 161 -0.46 16.14 10.98
N ILE A 162 -1.10 16.05 9.83
CA ILE A 162 -0.48 16.24 8.51
C ILE A 162 -1.38 17.19 7.72
N GLY A 163 -0.83 18.31 7.27
CA GLY A 163 -1.62 19.37 6.65
C GLY A 163 -2.76 19.82 7.56
N ARG A 164 -3.96 19.84 7.01
CA ARG A 164 -5.18 20.22 7.73
C ARG A 164 -5.92 19.05 8.36
N HIS A 165 -5.35 17.85 8.39
CA HIS A 165 -5.95 16.67 9.00
C HIS A 165 -5.28 16.25 10.29
N ILE A 166 -6.09 15.97 11.32
CA ILE A 166 -5.66 15.41 12.61
C ILE A 166 -6.08 13.94 12.64
N PHE A 167 -5.12 13.05 12.87
CA PHE A 167 -5.29 11.61 12.78
C PHE A 167 -5.40 10.96 14.14
N TYR A 168 -6.21 9.90 14.25
CA TYR A 168 -6.52 9.22 15.49
C TYR A 168 -6.56 7.71 15.28
N LYS A 169 -6.25 6.97 16.34
CA LYS A 169 -6.27 5.52 16.36
C LYS A 169 -7.29 5.00 17.37
N ASN A 170 -8.11 4.05 16.96
CA ASN A 170 -8.98 3.35 17.88
C ASN A 170 -8.26 2.11 18.43
N HIS A 171 -8.21 1.93 19.76
CA HIS A 171 -7.56 0.77 20.37
C HIS A 171 -8.16 -0.57 19.94
N ARG A 172 -9.44 -0.63 19.61
CA ARG A 172 -10.10 -1.84 19.10
C ARG A 172 -9.58 -2.26 17.73
N ASP A 173 -9.10 -1.31 16.94
CA ASP A 173 -8.59 -1.57 15.59
C ASP A 173 -7.19 -2.19 15.65
N VAL A 174 -6.42 -1.91 16.72
CA VAL A 174 -5.03 -2.36 16.88
C VAL A 174 -4.91 -3.89 16.97
N ALA A 175 -5.86 -4.55 17.59
CA ALA A 175 -5.82 -6.01 17.83
C ALA A 175 -5.90 -6.84 16.53
N ASN A 176 -6.22 -6.22 15.37
CA ASN A 176 -6.46 -6.91 14.11
C ASN A 176 -5.57 -6.46 12.94
N ILE A 177 -4.63 -5.50 13.17
CA ILE A 177 -3.76 -4.93 12.11
C ILE A 177 -2.80 -5.95 11.46
N ASN A 178 -2.73 -7.18 11.94
CA ASN A 178 -1.84 -8.22 11.40
C ASN A 178 -2.47 -9.05 10.27
N LYS A 179 -3.55 -8.61 9.67
CA LYS A 179 -4.13 -9.30 8.51
C LYS A 179 -3.48 -8.76 7.23
N GLU A 180 -2.84 -9.67 6.50
CA GLU A 180 -2.39 -9.46 5.12
C GLU A 180 -3.56 -8.89 4.29
N ILE A 181 -3.35 -7.73 3.67
CA ILE A 181 -4.36 -7.14 2.78
C ILE A 181 -4.40 -8.01 1.53
N LYS A 182 -5.46 -8.79 1.37
CA LYS A 182 -5.75 -9.52 0.12
C LYS A 182 -6.46 -8.56 -0.84
N LEU A 183 -5.74 -8.13 -1.86
CA LEU A 183 -6.24 -7.31 -2.96
C LEU A 183 -6.75 -8.16 -4.11
#